data_49b808f1c5715d6fb28c938179495cfd
#
_entry.id   49b808f1c5715d6fb28c938179495cfd
#
_cell.length_a   1.000
_cell.length_b   1.000
_cell.length_c   1.000
_cell.angle_alpha   90.00
_cell.angle_beta   90.00
_cell.angle_gamma   90.00
#
_symmetry.space_group_name_H-M   'P 1'
#
loop_
_entity.id
_entity.type
_entity.pdbx_description
1 polymer ?
#
loop_
_entity_poly.entity_id
_entity_poly.type
_entity_poly.pdbx_seq_one_letter_code
_entity_poly.pdbx_strand_id
1 'polypeptide(L)'
;MELERIRIRMTYCSIDDEAVKYFYEDFSFDEIEKWFDGLIEEFSKWTDFVFEERDKRNASIKGLKFPFPYRPGQKELAASVYRACASGSNLYIEAPTGTGKTISTIYPAVMAVGEGHGDKIFYLTAKTITRTVAEQTYGILREGGLHYRTVTLTARDKVCILEERNCNPDACPYAKGHFDRVNDAVYDVITHETAITRDIIVKYAALHNVCPFELSLDISLWCDGIICDYNYVFDPNVRLKRFFADGMSGGYIFLVDEAHNLVDRGRSMYSAAVVKEDFLEARKYVKGIDKGLASALDKCNKDMLEFK
;
A
#
# COMPACT_ATOMS: atom_id res chain seq x y z
N MET A 1 -15.08 24.23 37.72
CA MET A 1 -15.25 25.41 36.84
C MET A 1 -15.82 24.83 35.54
N GLU A 2 -17.11 24.98 35.30
CA GLU A 2 -17.73 24.57 34.05
C GLU A 2 -17.44 25.65 33.02
N LEU A 3 -16.82 25.27 31.91
CA LEU A 3 -16.55 26.16 30.80
C LEU A 3 -17.81 26.22 29.93
N GLU A 4 -18.49 27.37 29.93
CA GLU A 4 -19.71 27.55 29.13
C GLU A 4 -19.41 27.78 27.64
N ARG A 5 -18.22 28.30 27.31
CA ARG A 5 -17.76 28.58 25.94
C ARG A 5 -16.27 28.39 25.77
N ILE A 6 -15.87 27.97 24.56
CA ILE A 6 -14.47 27.84 24.14
C ILE A 6 -14.28 28.63 22.84
N ARG A 7 -13.20 29.41 22.78
CA ARG A 7 -12.75 30.05 21.53
C ARG A 7 -11.66 29.22 20.89
N ILE A 8 -11.90 28.76 19.67
CA ILE A 8 -10.92 28.06 18.84
C ILE A 8 -10.29 29.06 17.89
N ARG A 9 -8.96 28.99 17.76
CA ARG A 9 -8.20 29.75 16.78
C ARG A 9 -7.57 28.78 15.75
N MET A 10 -7.94 28.93 14.50
CA MET A 10 -7.27 28.26 13.39
C MET A 10 -6.26 29.22 12.77
N THR A 11 -5.03 28.74 12.58
CA THR A 11 -3.92 29.52 12.05
C THR A 11 -3.49 28.94 10.72
N TYR A 12 -3.57 29.73 9.65
CA TYR A 12 -3.01 29.39 8.34
C TYR A 12 -1.71 30.17 8.14
N CYS A 13 -0.66 29.43 7.75
CA CYS A 13 0.60 30.02 7.35
C CYS A 13 0.87 29.70 5.88
N SER A 14 1.09 30.71 5.07
CA SER A 14 1.52 30.55 3.67
C SER A 14 2.97 30.09 3.64
N ILE A 15 3.28 29.10 2.81
CA ILE A 15 4.64 28.57 2.63
C ILE A 15 5.47 29.49 1.73
N ASP A 16 4.81 30.25 0.85
CA ASP A 16 5.47 31.07 -0.17
C ASP A 16 5.94 32.43 0.35
N ASP A 17 5.15 33.07 1.23
CA ASP A 17 5.41 34.44 1.70
C ASP A 17 5.34 34.60 3.22
N GLU A 18 5.26 33.49 3.96
CA GLU A 18 5.16 33.43 5.42
C GLU A 18 3.97 34.21 6.01
N ALA A 19 3.01 34.63 5.19
CA ALA A 19 1.82 35.34 5.63
C ALA A 19 0.97 34.47 6.53
N VAL A 20 0.54 35.01 7.68
CA VAL A 20 -0.27 34.32 8.67
C VAL A 20 -1.66 34.90 8.73
N LYS A 21 -2.69 34.02 8.62
CA LYS A 21 -4.10 34.38 8.85
C LYS A 21 -4.66 33.61 10.03
N TYR A 22 -5.43 34.32 10.84
CA TYR A 22 -6.11 33.77 12.01
C TYR A 22 -7.63 33.79 11.79
N PHE A 23 -8.27 32.66 12.05
CA PHE A 23 -9.73 32.52 12.10
C PHE A 23 -10.10 32.14 13.51
N TYR A 24 -11.13 32.78 14.04
CA TYR A 24 -11.63 32.56 15.40
C TYR A 24 -13.09 32.15 15.33
N GLU A 25 -13.44 31.15 16.11
CA GLU A 25 -14.82 30.69 16.25
C GLU A 25 -15.10 30.36 17.72
N ASP A 26 -16.24 30.82 18.22
CA ASP A 26 -16.66 30.58 19.59
C ASP A 26 -17.72 29.49 19.61
N PHE A 27 -17.50 28.44 20.40
CA PHE A 27 -18.43 27.32 20.55
C PHE A 27 -18.94 27.27 21.98
N SER A 28 -20.23 26.98 22.14
CA SER A 28 -20.83 26.58 23.41
C SER A 28 -20.45 25.13 23.76
N PHE A 29 -20.65 24.75 25.01
CA PHE A 29 -20.42 23.36 25.45
C PHE A 29 -21.28 22.38 24.63
N ASP A 30 -22.57 22.66 24.45
CA ASP A 30 -23.50 21.79 23.73
C ASP A 30 -23.10 21.58 22.23
N GLU A 31 -22.55 22.63 21.59
CA GLU A 31 -22.07 22.54 20.21
C GLU A 31 -20.84 21.64 20.11
N ILE A 32 -19.90 21.74 21.07
CA ILE A 32 -18.71 20.88 21.11
C ILE A 32 -19.09 19.43 21.47
N GLU A 33 -19.96 19.23 22.42
CA GLU A 33 -20.46 17.91 22.81
C GLU A 33 -21.11 17.21 21.62
N LYS A 34 -22.03 17.88 20.95
CA LYS A 34 -22.68 17.34 19.75
C LYS A 34 -21.69 17.03 18.61
N TRP A 35 -20.72 17.90 18.40
CA TRP A 35 -19.66 17.65 17.41
C TRP A 35 -18.80 16.44 17.81
N PHE A 36 -18.43 16.34 19.09
CA PHE A 36 -17.64 15.24 19.60
C PHE A 36 -18.39 13.90 19.55
N ASP A 37 -19.66 13.90 19.91
CA ASP A 37 -20.52 12.72 19.80
C ASP A 37 -20.64 12.24 18.34
N GLY A 38 -20.83 13.16 17.40
CA GLY A 38 -20.81 12.82 15.98
C GLY A 38 -19.47 12.25 15.50
N LEU A 39 -18.35 12.76 16.02
CA LEU A 39 -17.02 12.22 15.72
C LEU A 39 -16.85 10.80 16.29
N ILE A 40 -17.32 10.56 17.53
CA ILE A 40 -17.30 9.24 18.15
C ILE A 40 -18.17 8.25 17.38
N GLU A 41 -19.37 8.64 16.96
CA GLU A 41 -20.25 7.81 16.15
C GLU A 41 -19.59 7.39 14.83
N GLU A 42 -19.01 8.36 14.12
CA GLU A 42 -18.28 8.08 12.88
C GLU A 42 -17.04 7.19 13.11
N PHE A 43 -16.32 7.37 14.21
CA PHE A 43 -15.16 6.54 14.53
C PHE A 43 -15.57 5.12 14.96
N SER A 44 -16.67 4.98 15.69
CA SER A 44 -17.14 3.69 16.20
C SER A 44 -17.42 2.70 15.08
N LYS A 45 -18.01 3.14 13.96
CA LYS A 45 -18.27 2.25 12.81
C LYS A 45 -17.00 1.58 12.27
N TRP A 46 -15.86 2.28 12.33
CA TRP A 46 -14.58 1.74 11.86
C TRP A 46 -13.97 0.77 12.87
N THR A 47 -14.07 1.07 14.16
CA THR A 47 -13.57 0.19 15.21
C THR A 47 -14.38 -1.09 15.30
N ASP A 48 -15.71 -0.98 15.26
CA ASP A 48 -16.61 -2.14 15.27
C ASP A 48 -16.32 -3.04 14.06
N PHE A 49 -16.18 -2.45 12.88
CA PHE A 49 -15.78 -3.18 11.67
C PHE A 49 -14.46 -3.97 11.87
N VAL A 50 -13.41 -3.33 12.43
CA VAL A 50 -12.12 -4.00 12.65
C VAL A 50 -12.25 -5.19 13.60
N PHE A 51 -12.98 -5.04 14.69
CA PHE A 51 -13.16 -6.11 15.68
C PHE A 51 -13.99 -7.26 15.10
N GLU A 52 -15.11 -6.96 14.47
CA GLU A 52 -15.96 -7.98 13.86
C GLU A 52 -15.24 -8.76 12.76
N GLU A 53 -14.54 -8.06 11.86
CA GLU A 53 -13.84 -8.69 10.74
C GLU A 53 -12.66 -9.55 11.21
N ARG A 54 -11.95 -9.12 12.24
CA ARG A 54 -10.90 -9.92 12.86
C ARG A 54 -11.46 -11.20 13.45
N ASP A 55 -12.59 -11.13 14.14
CA ASP A 55 -13.22 -12.29 14.76
C ASP A 55 -13.76 -13.26 13.70
N LYS A 56 -14.43 -12.76 12.65
CA LYS A 56 -14.86 -13.53 11.49
C LYS A 56 -13.68 -14.22 10.79
N ARG A 57 -12.60 -13.47 10.55
CA ARG A 57 -11.36 -13.99 9.99
C ARG A 57 -10.81 -15.14 10.82
N ASN A 58 -10.57 -14.91 12.10
CA ASN A 58 -9.95 -15.89 12.98
C ASN A 58 -10.84 -17.14 13.16
N ALA A 59 -12.16 -16.97 13.22
CA ALA A 59 -13.09 -18.09 13.25
C ALA A 59 -13.03 -18.92 11.97
N SER A 60 -12.98 -18.28 10.80
CA SER A 60 -12.89 -18.95 9.51
C SER A 60 -11.58 -19.72 9.32
N ILE A 61 -10.47 -19.20 9.82
CA ILE A 61 -9.15 -19.85 9.75
C ILE A 61 -9.12 -21.14 10.56
N LYS A 62 -9.74 -21.18 11.76
CA LYS A 62 -9.76 -22.39 12.61
C LYS A 62 -10.37 -23.61 11.92
N GLY A 63 -11.33 -23.40 11.03
CA GLY A 63 -11.99 -24.47 10.27
C GLY A 63 -11.36 -24.79 8.91
N LEU A 64 -10.39 -24.00 8.50
CA LEU A 64 -9.82 -24.06 7.15
C LEU A 64 -8.98 -25.32 6.94
N LYS A 65 -9.25 -26.05 5.87
CA LYS A 65 -8.49 -27.22 5.46
C LYS A 65 -7.66 -26.91 4.23
N PHE A 66 -6.53 -27.61 4.09
CA PHE A 66 -5.77 -27.57 2.85
C PHE A 66 -6.66 -28.10 1.70
N PRO A 67 -6.83 -27.35 0.60
CA PRO A 67 -7.92 -27.61 -0.35
C PRO A 67 -7.68 -28.82 -1.28
N PHE A 68 -6.48 -29.38 -1.28
CA PHE A 68 -6.11 -30.46 -2.20
C PHE A 68 -5.44 -31.64 -1.46
N PRO A 69 -5.42 -32.83 -2.03
CA PRO A 69 -4.50 -33.88 -1.57
C PRO A 69 -3.06 -33.41 -1.67
N TYR A 70 -2.30 -33.59 -0.60
CA TYR A 70 -0.89 -33.19 -0.60
C TYR A 70 -0.08 -33.98 -1.63
N ARG A 71 0.71 -33.29 -2.42
CA ARG A 71 1.75 -33.87 -3.26
C ARG A 71 2.98 -34.25 -2.42
N PRO A 72 3.85 -35.16 -2.92
CA PRO A 72 5.11 -35.48 -2.23
C PRO A 72 5.91 -34.20 -1.87
N GLY A 73 6.38 -34.10 -0.64
CA GLY A 73 7.11 -32.94 -0.10
C GLY A 73 6.29 -31.71 0.23
N GLN A 74 5.03 -31.64 -0.20
CA GLN A 74 4.20 -30.43 -0.05
C GLN A 74 3.75 -30.21 1.42
N LYS A 75 3.52 -31.30 2.15
CA LYS A 75 3.13 -31.24 3.56
C LYS A 75 4.28 -30.76 4.44
N GLU A 76 5.47 -31.25 4.17
CA GLU A 76 6.72 -30.84 4.86
C GLU A 76 7.05 -29.37 4.58
N LEU A 77 6.84 -28.93 3.33
CA LEU A 77 6.99 -27.54 2.93
C LEU A 77 6.02 -26.64 3.71
N ALA A 78 4.73 -26.95 3.71
CA ALA A 78 3.72 -26.20 4.43
C ALA A 78 4.01 -26.13 5.94
N ALA A 79 4.43 -27.23 6.55
CA ALA A 79 4.82 -27.29 7.95
C ALA A 79 6.07 -26.43 8.25
N SER A 80 7.01 -26.36 7.32
CA SER A 80 8.23 -25.53 7.46
C SER A 80 7.89 -24.05 7.35
N VAL A 81 7.01 -23.66 6.44
CA VAL A 81 6.51 -22.28 6.31
C VAL A 81 5.77 -21.86 7.59
N TYR A 82 4.87 -22.70 8.08
CA TYR A 82 4.16 -22.41 9.33
C TYR A 82 5.14 -22.19 10.50
N ARG A 83 6.12 -23.10 10.69
CA ARG A 83 7.13 -22.95 11.75
C ARG A 83 7.95 -21.68 11.62
N ALA A 84 8.33 -21.29 10.40
CA ALA A 84 9.05 -20.06 10.15
C ALA A 84 8.24 -18.83 10.50
N CYS A 85 6.95 -18.79 10.14
CA CYS A 85 6.04 -17.73 10.54
C CYS A 85 5.87 -17.66 12.07
N ALA A 86 5.66 -18.81 12.73
CA ALA A 86 5.46 -18.87 14.18
C ALA A 86 6.71 -18.49 14.98
N SER A 87 7.91 -18.75 14.46
CA SER A 87 9.17 -18.39 15.12
C SER A 87 9.74 -17.04 14.71
N GLY A 88 9.13 -16.33 13.74
CA GLY A 88 9.65 -15.08 13.19
C GLY A 88 10.98 -15.26 12.45
N SER A 89 11.23 -16.44 11.88
CA SER A 89 12.51 -16.78 11.23
C SER A 89 12.42 -16.69 9.70
N ASN A 90 13.59 -16.58 9.05
CA ASN A 90 13.68 -16.60 7.60
C ASN A 90 13.73 -18.05 7.09
N LEU A 91 12.97 -18.35 6.03
CA LEU A 91 12.94 -19.62 5.35
C LEU A 91 13.23 -19.43 3.85
N TYR A 92 14.21 -20.12 3.33
CA TYR A 92 14.52 -20.20 1.90
C TYR A 92 14.05 -21.54 1.36
N ILE A 93 13.27 -21.48 0.27
CA ILE A 93 12.63 -22.66 -0.33
C ILE A 93 13.06 -22.77 -1.79
N GLU A 94 13.65 -23.88 -2.16
CA GLU A 94 13.86 -24.26 -3.54
C GLU A 94 12.93 -25.42 -3.89
N ALA A 95 12.04 -25.20 -4.85
CA ALA A 95 11.09 -26.22 -5.30
C ALA A 95 10.80 -26.07 -6.80
N PRO A 96 10.65 -27.16 -7.56
CA PRO A 96 10.34 -27.12 -8.98
C PRO A 96 9.03 -26.38 -9.28
N THR A 97 8.88 -25.91 -10.52
CA THR A 97 7.59 -25.38 -10.99
C THR A 97 6.51 -26.44 -10.97
N GLY A 98 5.26 -26.05 -10.71
CA GLY A 98 4.12 -26.98 -10.69
C GLY A 98 3.95 -27.80 -9.41
N THR A 99 4.81 -27.64 -8.40
CA THR A 99 4.67 -28.33 -7.10
C THR A 99 3.61 -27.73 -6.18
N GLY A 100 2.95 -26.64 -6.60
CA GLY A 100 1.98 -25.94 -5.77
C GLY A 100 2.60 -25.07 -4.69
N LYS A 101 3.75 -24.43 -4.97
CA LYS A 101 4.46 -23.52 -4.05
C LYS A 101 3.53 -22.45 -3.43
N THR A 102 2.75 -21.77 -4.27
CA THR A 102 1.89 -20.66 -3.85
C THR A 102 0.92 -21.06 -2.75
N ILE A 103 0.16 -22.14 -2.95
CA ILE A 103 -0.79 -22.61 -1.92
C ILE A 103 -0.08 -23.16 -0.68
N SER A 104 1.10 -23.78 -0.85
CA SER A 104 1.90 -24.33 0.25
C SER A 104 2.64 -23.27 1.06
N THR A 105 2.63 -22.01 0.59
CA THR A 105 3.16 -20.86 1.35
C THR A 105 2.03 -19.99 1.89
N ILE A 106 1.00 -19.69 1.10
CA ILE A 106 -0.13 -18.85 1.53
C ILE A 106 -0.96 -19.56 2.63
N TYR A 107 -1.34 -20.82 2.44
CA TYR A 107 -2.16 -21.52 3.42
C TYR A 107 -1.54 -21.56 4.83
N PRO A 108 -0.29 -22.02 5.03
CA PRO A 108 0.29 -22.05 6.37
C PRO A 108 0.57 -20.65 6.93
N ALA A 109 0.82 -19.64 6.10
CA ALA A 109 0.94 -18.25 6.56
C ALA A 109 -0.41 -17.71 7.06
N VAL A 110 -1.52 -18.02 6.38
CA VAL A 110 -2.88 -17.70 6.84
C VAL A 110 -3.17 -18.39 8.18
N MET A 111 -2.81 -19.67 8.33
CA MET A 111 -2.94 -20.40 9.61
C MET A 111 -2.17 -19.70 10.72
N ALA A 112 -0.93 -19.27 10.46
CA ALA A 112 -0.10 -18.56 11.41
C ALA A 112 -0.74 -17.21 11.85
N VAL A 113 -1.35 -16.47 10.93
CA VAL A 113 -2.10 -15.25 11.26
C VAL A 113 -3.28 -15.57 12.16
N GLY A 114 -4.04 -16.64 11.89
CA GLY A 114 -5.18 -17.06 12.72
C GLY A 114 -4.80 -17.45 14.15
N GLU A 115 -3.56 -17.86 14.37
CA GLU A 115 -3.00 -18.22 15.68
C GLU A 115 -2.23 -17.07 16.35
N GLY A 116 -2.22 -15.88 15.73
CA GLY A 116 -1.62 -14.66 16.30
C GLY A 116 -0.12 -14.53 16.08
N HIS A 117 0.45 -15.30 15.16
CA HIS A 117 1.87 -15.20 14.78
C HIS A 117 2.16 -14.13 13.73
N GLY A 118 1.18 -13.31 13.37
CA GLY A 118 1.28 -12.19 12.47
C GLY A 118 -0.06 -11.50 12.25
N ASP A 119 -0.03 -10.27 11.74
CA ASP A 119 -1.22 -9.45 11.50
C ASP A 119 -1.63 -9.44 10.03
N LYS A 120 -0.64 -9.35 9.12
CA LYS A 120 -0.84 -9.20 7.67
C LYS A 120 0.17 -10.04 6.88
N ILE A 121 -0.26 -10.48 5.70
CA ILE A 121 0.62 -11.18 4.75
C ILE A 121 0.90 -10.25 3.57
N PHE A 122 2.17 -10.01 3.28
CA PHE A 122 2.62 -9.40 2.04
C PHE A 122 3.10 -10.49 1.08
N TYR A 123 2.36 -10.71 -0.01
CA TYR A 123 2.78 -11.58 -1.09
C TYR A 123 3.47 -10.77 -2.18
N LEU A 124 4.78 -10.95 -2.32
CA LEU A 124 5.64 -10.13 -3.14
C LEU A 124 6.03 -10.85 -4.43
N THR A 125 5.79 -10.21 -5.56
CA THR A 125 6.09 -10.79 -6.88
C THR A 125 6.36 -9.71 -7.92
N ALA A 126 7.30 -9.97 -8.84
CA ALA A 126 7.64 -9.05 -9.92
C ALA A 126 6.74 -9.19 -11.17
N LYS A 127 6.00 -10.30 -11.29
CA LYS A 127 5.28 -10.64 -12.53
C LYS A 127 3.76 -10.60 -12.34
N THR A 128 3.05 -10.08 -13.35
CA THR A 128 1.58 -10.04 -13.34
C THR A 128 0.96 -11.43 -13.25
N ILE A 129 1.53 -12.43 -13.95
CA ILE A 129 1.02 -13.82 -13.93
C ILE A 129 1.07 -14.40 -12.51
N THR A 130 2.12 -14.18 -11.77
CA THR A 130 2.25 -14.71 -10.40
C THR A 130 1.34 -13.97 -9.41
N ARG A 131 0.96 -12.71 -9.67
CA ARG A 131 -0.11 -12.01 -8.93
C ARG A 131 -1.43 -12.72 -9.10
N THR A 132 -1.82 -13.04 -10.33
CA THR A 132 -3.06 -13.77 -10.63
C THR A 132 -3.08 -15.13 -9.93
N VAL A 133 -1.95 -15.85 -9.88
CA VAL A 133 -1.87 -17.13 -9.15
C VAL A 133 -2.10 -16.94 -7.65
N ALA A 134 -1.57 -15.87 -7.05
CA ALA A 134 -1.83 -15.55 -5.64
C ALA A 134 -3.29 -15.20 -5.40
N GLU A 135 -3.91 -14.36 -6.26
CA GLU A 135 -5.33 -14.03 -6.20
C GLU A 135 -6.22 -15.28 -6.29
N GLN A 136 -5.94 -16.17 -7.25
CA GLN A 136 -6.63 -17.44 -7.41
C GLN A 136 -6.46 -18.34 -6.18
N THR A 137 -5.26 -18.36 -5.60
CA THR A 137 -4.99 -19.16 -4.40
C THR A 137 -5.84 -18.69 -3.22
N TYR A 138 -5.92 -17.38 -2.99
CA TYR A 138 -6.83 -16.84 -1.97
C TYR A 138 -8.32 -17.11 -2.33
N GLY A 139 -8.68 -17.08 -3.62
CA GLY A 139 -10.00 -17.46 -4.10
C GLY A 139 -10.37 -18.89 -3.71
N ILE A 140 -9.50 -19.86 -3.98
CA ILE A 140 -9.69 -21.26 -3.61
C ILE A 140 -9.87 -21.44 -2.09
N LEU A 141 -9.08 -20.70 -1.29
CA LEU A 141 -9.22 -20.74 0.16
C LEU A 141 -10.56 -20.13 0.63
N ARG A 142 -11.04 -19.06 -0.02
CA ARG A 142 -12.38 -18.47 0.25
C ARG A 142 -13.50 -19.43 -0.11
N GLU A 143 -13.42 -20.17 -1.21
CA GLU A 143 -14.35 -21.26 -1.54
C GLU A 143 -14.35 -22.34 -0.46
N GLY A 144 -13.22 -22.56 0.21
CA GLY A 144 -13.08 -23.43 1.38
C GLY A 144 -13.59 -22.84 2.70
N GLY A 145 -14.17 -21.63 2.67
CA GLY A 145 -14.76 -20.96 3.84
C GLY A 145 -13.85 -19.90 4.51
N LEU A 146 -12.71 -19.56 3.93
CA LEU A 146 -11.82 -18.53 4.47
C LEU A 146 -12.46 -17.14 4.33
N HIS A 147 -12.60 -16.41 5.42
CA HIS A 147 -12.90 -15.00 5.43
C HIS A 147 -11.59 -14.20 5.61
N TYR A 148 -11.04 -13.69 4.51
CA TYR A 148 -9.73 -13.05 4.47
C TYR A 148 -9.69 -12.00 3.36
N ARG A 149 -9.58 -10.74 3.73
CA ARG A 149 -9.60 -9.64 2.76
C ARG A 149 -8.23 -9.44 2.16
N THR A 150 -8.17 -9.40 0.83
CA THR A 150 -6.93 -9.19 0.09
C THR A 150 -7.06 -8.04 -0.89
N VAL A 151 -5.97 -7.28 -1.06
CA VAL A 151 -5.86 -6.24 -2.09
C VAL A 151 -4.65 -6.51 -2.97
N THR A 152 -4.82 -6.30 -4.28
CA THR A 152 -3.72 -6.33 -5.25
C THR A 152 -3.32 -4.91 -5.63
N LEU A 153 -2.14 -4.49 -5.20
CA LEU A 153 -1.60 -3.18 -5.54
C LEU A 153 -1.05 -3.18 -6.97
N THR A 154 -1.50 -2.22 -7.74
CA THR A 154 -1.10 -2.01 -9.14
C THR A 154 -0.38 -0.68 -9.29
N ALA A 155 0.67 -0.63 -10.11
CA ALA A 155 1.42 0.58 -10.35
C ALA A 155 0.50 1.71 -10.87
N ARG A 156 0.80 2.95 -10.46
CA ARG A 156 -0.02 4.14 -10.75
C ARG A 156 -0.38 4.27 -12.23
N ASP A 157 0.58 4.06 -13.12
CA ASP A 157 0.35 4.16 -14.57
C ASP A 157 -0.59 3.10 -15.13
N LYS A 158 -0.69 1.95 -14.45
CA LYS A 158 -1.53 0.82 -14.88
C LYS A 158 -2.94 0.85 -14.30
N VAL A 159 -3.16 1.60 -13.22
CA VAL A 159 -4.46 1.69 -12.54
C VAL A 159 -5.15 3.03 -12.81
N CYS A 160 -4.44 4.02 -13.31
CA CYS A 160 -5.00 5.32 -13.66
C CYS A 160 -6.14 5.17 -14.67
N ILE A 161 -7.26 5.87 -14.43
CA ILE A 161 -8.45 5.86 -15.30
C ILE A 161 -8.27 6.83 -16.49
N LEU A 162 -7.41 7.85 -16.32
CA LEU A 162 -7.13 8.82 -17.37
C LEU A 162 -6.21 8.23 -18.43
N GLU A 163 -6.43 8.55 -19.69
CA GLU A 163 -5.56 8.15 -20.81
C GLU A 163 -4.15 8.74 -20.67
N GLU A 164 -4.09 10.03 -20.32
CA GLU A 164 -2.83 10.71 -19.97
C GLU A 164 -2.83 11.04 -18.46
N ARG A 165 -1.82 10.56 -17.78
CA ARG A 165 -1.67 10.81 -16.35
C ARG A 165 -1.25 12.25 -16.07
N ASN A 166 -2.13 13.01 -15.42
CA ASN A 166 -1.81 14.29 -14.84
C ASN A 166 -2.39 14.35 -13.42
N CYS A 167 -1.53 14.21 -12.39
CA CYS A 167 -1.96 14.13 -11.00
C CYS A 167 -2.18 15.50 -10.33
N ASN A 168 -2.15 16.60 -11.11
CA ASN A 168 -2.50 17.91 -10.60
C ASN A 168 -4.01 17.96 -10.32
N PRO A 169 -4.47 18.38 -9.11
CA PRO A 169 -5.90 18.51 -8.77
C PRO A 169 -6.70 19.42 -9.70
N ASP A 170 -6.05 20.39 -10.36
CA ASP A 170 -6.71 21.27 -11.34
C ASP A 170 -7.00 20.55 -12.68
N ALA A 171 -6.23 19.51 -12.99
CA ALA A 171 -6.34 18.74 -14.24
C ALA A 171 -6.98 17.35 -14.03
N CYS A 172 -6.89 16.78 -12.83
CA CYS A 172 -7.40 15.44 -12.54
C CYS A 172 -8.66 15.50 -11.64
N PRO A 173 -9.84 15.13 -12.17
CA PRO A 173 -11.07 15.14 -11.39
C PRO A 173 -11.05 14.15 -10.21
N TYR A 174 -10.29 13.07 -10.34
CA TYR A 174 -10.11 12.05 -9.29
C TYR A 174 -9.15 12.48 -8.17
N ALA A 175 -8.24 13.44 -8.45
CA ALA A 175 -7.37 14.03 -7.44
C ALA A 175 -8.04 15.20 -6.71
N LYS A 176 -8.85 16.00 -7.44
CA LYS A 176 -9.59 17.13 -6.87
C LYS A 176 -10.64 16.65 -5.87
N GLY A 177 -10.51 17.07 -4.63
CA GLY A 177 -11.42 16.68 -3.53
C GLY A 177 -11.33 15.18 -3.17
N HIS A 178 -10.22 14.51 -3.48
CA HIS A 178 -10.00 13.10 -3.15
C HIS A 178 -10.17 12.84 -1.66
N PHE A 179 -9.55 13.66 -0.83
CA PHE A 179 -9.56 13.49 0.62
C PHE A 179 -10.94 13.69 1.27
N ASP A 180 -11.84 14.40 0.61
CA ASP A 180 -13.23 14.60 1.09
C ASP A 180 -14.10 13.36 0.88
N ARG A 181 -13.69 12.46 -0.03
CA ARG A 181 -14.50 11.30 -0.48
C ARG A 181 -13.85 9.95 -0.22
N VAL A 182 -12.54 9.91 0.04
CA VAL A 182 -11.80 8.64 0.10
C VAL A 182 -12.24 7.76 1.26
N ASN A 183 -12.63 8.32 2.40
CA ASN A 183 -13.08 7.53 3.55
C ASN A 183 -14.35 6.76 3.24
N ASP A 184 -15.33 7.40 2.61
CA ASP A 184 -16.57 6.73 2.19
C ASP A 184 -16.29 5.65 1.13
N ALA A 185 -15.39 5.94 0.18
CA ALA A 185 -14.97 4.98 -0.83
C ALA A 185 -14.28 3.76 -0.20
N VAL A 186 -13.36 3.97 0.75
CA VAL A 186 -12.69 2.89 1.48
C VAL A 186 -13.70 2.04 2.24
N TYR A 187 -14.60 2.68 2.99
CA TYR A 187 -15.60 1.98 3.79
C TYR A 187 -16.55 1.14 2.91
N ASP A 188 -17.01 1.71 1.80
CA ASP A 188 -17.85 0.99 0.83
C ASP A 188 -17.13 -0.25 0.27
N VAL A 189 -15.86 -0.12 -0.15
CA VAL A 189 -15.10 -1.27 -0.65
C VAL A 189 -14.93 -2.35 0.42
N ILE A 190 -14.45 -1.98 1.62
CA ILE A 190 -14.08 -2.99 2.62
C ILE A 190 -15.28 -3.70 3.23
N THR A 191 -16.47 -3.11 3.18
CA THR A 191 -17.70 -3.72 3.67
C THR A 191 -18.36 -4.64 2.64
N HIS A 192 -18.09 -4.46 1.35
CA HIS A 192 -18.72 -5.24 0.29
C HIS A 192 -17.79 -6.24 -0.41
N GLU A 193 -16.48 -6.03 -0.35
CA GLU A 193 -15.52 -6.81 -1.13
C GLU A 193 -14.46 -7.48 -0.23
N THR A 194 -14.16 -8.75 -0.51
CA THR A 194 -13.09 -9.49 0.17
C THR A 194 -11.89 -9.75 -0.76
N ALA A 195 -12.11 -9.74 -2.08
CA ALA A 195 -11.09 -9.91 -3.11
C ALA A 195 -10.94 -8.62 -3.91
N ILE A 196 -10.11 -7.70 -3.42
CA ILE A 196 -9.99 -6.36 -3.99
C ILE A 196 -8.91 -6.35 -5.06
N THR A 197 -9.31 -6.69 -6.28
CA THR A 197 -8.47 -6.68 -7.48
C THR A 197 -8.38 -5.29 -8.10
N ARG A 198 -7.53 -5.13 -9.11
CA ARG A 198 -7.43 -3.89 -9.90
C ARG A 198 -8.79 -3.42 -10.42
N ASP A 199 -9.61 -4.33 -10.93
CA ASP A 199 -10.88 -3.99 -11.57
C ASP A 199 -11.92 -3.53 -10.53
N ILE A 200 -11.92 -4.13 -9.34
CA ILE A 200 -12.72 -3.67 -8.20
C ILE A 200 -12.28 -2.25 -7.79
N ILE A 201 -10.99 -2.00 -7.65
CA ILE A 201 -10.47 -0.67 -7.30
C ILE A 201 -10.90 0.38 -8.33
N VAL A 202 -10.78 0.09 -9.63
CA VAL A 202 -11.18 1.02 -10.70
C VAL A 202 -12.69 1.28 -10.67
N LYS A 203 -13.51 0.24 -10.45
CA LYS A 203 -14.97 0.35 -10.32
C LYS A 203 -15.36 1.32 -9.18
N TYR A 204 -14.84 1.10 -7.99
CA TYR A 204 -15.18 1.93 -6.83
C TYR A 204 -14.54 3.33 -6.90
N ALA A 205 -13.35 3.44 -7.46
CA ALA A 205 -12.72 4.74 -7.69
C ALA A 205 -13.54 5.62 -8.65
N ALA A 206 -14.11 5.02 -9.70
CA ALA A 206 -15.01 5.72 -10.60
C ALA A 206 -16.34 6.08 -9.92
N LEU A 207 -16.92 5.17 -9.12
CA LEU A 207 -18.16 5.38 -8.39
C LEU A 207 -18.07 6.56 -7.42
N HIS A 208 -16.99 6.63 -6.65
CA HIS A 208 -16.77 7.67 -5.63
C HIS A 208 -15.96 8.87 -6.14
N ASN A 209 -15.56 8.86 -7.41
CA ASN A 209 -14.75 9.91 -8.02
C ASN A 209 -13.46 10.19 -7.23
N VAL A 210 -12.70 9.15 -6.89
CA VAL A 210 -11.43 9.19 -6.16
C VAL A 210 -10.29 8.58 -6.98
N CYS A 211 -9.04 8.95 -6.66
CA CYS A 211 -7.88 8.38 -7.35
C CYS A 211 -7.76 6.87 -7.07
N PRO A 212 -7.79 5.99 -8.08
CA PRO A 212 -7.75 4.54 -7.86
C PRO A 212 -6.43 4.07 -7.24
N PHE A 213 -5.32 4.75 -7.54
CA PHE A 213 -4.02 4.41 -6.95
C PHE A 213 -4.01 4.70 -5.44
N GLU A 214 -4.36 5.93 -5.03
CA GLU A 214 -4.40 6.30 -3.62
C GLU A 214 -5.46 5.48 -2.87
N LEU A 215 -6.65 5.27 -3.45
CA LEU A 215 -7.69 4.40 -2.89
C LEU A 215 -7.14 2.99 -2.59
N SER A 216 -6.37 2.39 -3.51
CA SER A 216 -5.78 1.07 -3.29
C SER A 216 -4.80 1.04 -2.12
N LEU A 217 -4.05 2.12 -1.93
CA LEU A 217 -3.13 2.26 -0.81
C LEU A 217 -3.87 2.43 0.53
N ASP A 218 -4.96 3.21 0.55
CA ASP A 218 -5.77 3.39 1.76
C ASP A 218 -6.47 2.08 2.16
N ILE A 219 -7.06 1.37 1.19
CA ILE A 219 -7.69 0.06 1.39
C ILE A 219 -6.68 -0.96 1.96
N SER A 220 -5.41 -0.89 1.58
CA SER A 220 -4.39 -1.84 2.05
C SER A 220 -4.23 -1.86 3.58
N LEU A 221 -4.55 -0.77 4.25
CA LEU A 221 -4.53 -0.69 5.72
C LEU A 221 -5.59 -1.63 6.36
N TRP A 222 -6.69 -1.87 5.66
CA TRP A 222 -7.85 -2.64 6.11
C TRP A 222 -7.87 -4.09 5.63
N CYS A 223 -6.86 -4.48 4.84
CA CYS A 223 -6.74 -5.83 4.31
C CYS A 223 -5.81 -6.70 5.15
N ASP A 224 -6.10 -7.99 5.17
CA ASP A 224 -5.29 -9.01 5.85
C ASP A 224 -4.12 -9.47 4.96
N GLY A 225 -4.31 -9.46 3.63
CA GLY A 225 -3.32 -9.83 2.63
C GLY A 225 -3.11 -8.74 1.58
N ILE A 226 -1.86 -8.46 1.26
CA ILE A 226 -1.45 -7.46 0.28
C ILE A 226 -0.60 -8.16 -0.78
N ILE A 227 -1.08 -8.20 -2.02
CA ILE A 227 -0.35 -8.74 -3.17
C ILE A 227 0.25 -7.56 -3.92
N CYS A 228 1.58 -7.50 -4.03
CA CYS A 228 2.24 -6.35 -4.63
C CYS A 228 3.61 -6.69 -5.25
N ASP A 229 4.19 -5.71 -5.96
CA ASP A 229 5.57 -5.79 -6.43
C ASP A 229 6.57 -5.62 -5.28
N TYR A 230 7.77 -6.17 -5.43
CA TYR A 230 8.89 -6.02 -4.49
C TYR A 230 9.18 -4.57 -4.13
N ASN A 231 9.00 -3.63 -5.08
CA ASN A 231 9.28 -2.23 -4.90
C ASN A 231 8.47 -1.62 -3.74
N TYR A 232 7.24 -2.10 -3.52
CA TYR A 232 6.39 -1.60 -2.44
C TYR A 232 6.93 -1.91 -1.03
N VAL A 233 7.89 -2.84 -0.92
CA VAL A 233 8.53 -3.20 0.36
C VAL A 233 9.99 -2.77 0.40
N PHE A 234 10.75 -3.00 -0.67
CA PHE A 234 12.21 -2.91 -0.64
C PHE A 234 12.79 -1.64 -1.27
N ASP A 235 12.05 -0.94 -2.16
CA ASP A 235 12.55 0.26 -2.81
C ASP A 235 12.47 1.48 -1.85
N PRO A 236 13.58 2.14 -1.53
CA PRO A 236 13.59 3.27 -0.60
C PRO A 236 12.70 4.44 -1.02
N ASN A 237 12.44 4.60 -2.33
CA ASN A 237 11.64 5.70 -2.89
C ASN A 237 10.15 5.34 -3.03
N VAL A 238 9.83 4.04 -3.20
CA VAL A 238 8.49 3.54 -3.53
C VAL A 238 7.83 2.79 -2.37
N ARG A 239 8.62 2.33 -1.39
CA ARG A 239 8.12 1.53 -0.25
C ARG A 239 6.90 2.16 0.41
N LEU A 240 5.99 1.33 0.85
CA LEU A 240 4.75 1.74 1.51
C LEU A 240 5.04 2.38 2.87
N LYS A 241 5.21 3.70 2.90
CA LYS A 241 5.48 4.45 4.15
C LYS A 241 4.41 4.23 5.21
N ARG A 242 3.17 3.88 4.81
CA ARG A 242 2.05 3.53 5.71
C ARG A 242 2.35 2.33 6.60
N PHE A 243 3.27 1.44 6.17
CA PHE A 243 3.67 0.23 6.90
C PHE A 243 5.13 0.27 7.34
N PHE A 244 5.99 0.97 6.61
CA PHE A 244 7.44 0.87 6.72
C PHE A 244 8.14 2.21 6.99
N ALA A 245 7.41 3.28 7.39
CA ALA A 245 8.03 4.50 7.86
C ALA A 245 8.69 4.30 9.23
N ASP A 246 9.62 5.19 9.56
CA ASP A 246 10.31 5.16 10.85
C ASP A 246 9.30 5.26 12.00
N GLY A 247 9.43 4.38 12.97
CA GLY A 247 8.49 4.25 14.10
C GLY A 247 7.24 3.41 13.81
N MET A 248 7.02 2.95 12.57
CA MET A 248 5.95 2.00 12.25
C MET A 248 6.44 0.57 12.45
N SER A 249 5.65 -0.23 13.13
CA SER A 249 5.90 -1.66 13.33
C SER A 249 4.60 -2.46 13.23
N GLY A 250 4.71 -3.72 12.84
CA GLY A 250 3.57 -4.65 12.75
C GLY A 250 4.04 -6.08 12.58
N GLY A 251 3.16 -7.01 12.90
CA GLY A 251 3.39 -8.45 12.71
C GLY A 251 3.22 -8.82 11.22
N TYR A 252 4.19 -8.48 10.37
CA TYR A 252 4.09 -8.73 8.94
C TYR A 252 4.79 -10.01 8.53
N ILE A 253 4.10 -10.86 7.78
CA ILE A 253 4.64 -12.06 7.13
C ILE A 253 4.91 -11.73 5.67
N PHE A 254 6.15 -11.91 5.21
CA PHE A 254 6.55 -11.67 3.84
C PHE A 254 6.72 -12.99 3.09
N LEU A 255 5.91 -13.20 2.06
CA LEU A 255 6.04 -14.33 1.12
C LEU A 255 6.65 -13.78 -0.17
N VAL A 256 7.92 -14.06 -0.40
CA VAL A 256 8.67 -13.55 -1.55
C VAL A 256 8.74 -14.60 -2.64
N ASP A 257 7.92 -14.44 -3.68
CA ASP A 257 7.90 -15.37 -4.81
C ASP A 257 9.06 -15.06 -5.78
N GLU A 258 9.70 -16.11 -6.34
CA GLU A 258 10.83 -15.97 -7.27
C GLU A 258 11.94 -15.07 -6.70
N ALA A 259 12.31 -15.28 -5.44
CA ALA A 259 13.25 -14.44 -4.68
C ALA A 259 14.61 -14.23 -5.34
N HIS A 260 15.04 -15.13 -6.27
CA HIS A 260 16.26 -14.95 -7.04
C HIS A 260 16.28 -13.64 -7.86
N ASN A 261 15.10 -13.10 -8.23
CA ASN A 261 15.01 -11.82 -8.93
C ASN A 261 15.36 -10.61 -8.02
N LEU A 262 15.38 -10.78 -6.69
CA LEU A 262 15.68 -9.67 -5.77
C LEU A 262 17.12 -9.15 -5.91
N VAL A 263 18.08 -9.98 -6.35
CA VAL A 263 19.47 -9.54 -6.52
C VAL A 263 19.56 -8.42 -7.55
N ASP A 264 18.99 -8.63 -8.74
CA ASP A 264 19.01 -7.62 -9.81
C ASP A 264 18.07 -6.48 -9.51
N ARG A 265 16.91 -6.74 -8.91
CA ARG A 265 15.98 -5.72 -8.45
C ARG A 265 16.61 -4.84 -7.37
N GLY A 266 17.29 -5.40 -6.39
CA GLY A 266 17.99 -4.65 -5.36
C GLY A 266 19.08 -3.74 -5.95
N ARG A 267 19.87 -4.25 -6.87
CA ARG A 267 20.82 -3.42 -7.60
C ARG A 267 20.15 -2.24 -8.28
N SER A 268 19.04 -2.47 -9.00
CA SER A 268 18.29 -1.40 -9.67
C SER A 268 17.70 -0.39 -8.69
N MET A 269 17.10 -0.83 -7.57
CA MET A 269 16.49 0.02 -6.55
C MET A 269 17.49 0.96 -5.86
N TYR A 270 18.74 0.50 -5.71
CA TYR A 270 19.80 1.25 -5.02
C TYR A 270 20.84 1.82 -5.98
N SER A 271 20.54 1.87 -7.28
CA SER A 271 21.38 2.49 -8.31
C SER A 271 20.72 3.75 -8.84
N ALA A 272 21.56 4.76 -9.08
CA ALA A 272 21.15 5.96 -9.80
C ALA A 272 22.03 6.14 -11.03
N ALA A 273 21.48 6.62 -12.12
CA ALA A 273 22.18 6.96 -13.33
C ALA A 273 22.14 8.47 -13.56
N VAL A 274 23.26 9.04 -13.89
CA VAL A 274 23.40 10.43 -14.33
C VAL A 274 23.84 10.39 -15.77
N VAL A 275 23.04 10.96 -16.67
CA VAL A 275 23.28 10.94 -18.11
C VAL A 275 23.90 12.26 -18.52
N LYS A 276 25.11 12.21 -19.08
CA LYS A 276 25.88 13.39 -19.47
C LYS A 276 25.15 14.21 -20.54
N GLU A 277 24.48 13.55 -21.46
CA GLU A 277 23.73 14.17 -22.57
C GLU A 277 22.61 15.07 -22.03
N ASP A 278 21.98 14.74 -20.91
CA ASP A 278 20.91 15.52 -20.30
C ASP A 278 21.43 16.89 -19.82
N PHE A 279 22.67 16.95 -19.32
CA PHE A 279 23.32 18.22 -18.95
C PHE A 279 23.60 19.11 -20.16
N LEU A 280 23.98 18.52 -21.29
CA LEU A 280 24.20 19.25 -22.54
C LEU A 280 22.90 19.79 -23.13
N GLU A 281 21.82 19.02 -23.03
CA GLU A 281 20.51 19.43 -23.50
C GLU A 281 19.93 20.54 -22.60
N ALA A 282 19.94 20.36 -21.29
CA ALA A 282 19.53 21.38 -20.33
C ALA A 282 20.32 22.70 -20.53
N ARG A 283 21.65 22.60 -20.75
CA ARG A 283 22.48 23.77 -21.05
C ARG A 283 22.02 24.50 -22.32
N LYS A 284 21.70 23.78 -23.42
CA LYS A 284 21.21 24.42 -24.62
C LYS A 284 19.94 25.23 -24.36
N TYR A 285 19.05 24.67 -23.55
CA TYR A 285 17.78 25.30 -23.21
C TYR A 285 17.96 26.57 -22.37
N VAL A 286 18.82 26.54 -21.35
CA VAL A 286 18.98 27.67 -20.42
C VAL A 286 20.01 28.73 -20.87
N LYS A 287 20.82 28.47 -21.89
CA LYS A 287 21.93 29.35 -22.34
C LYS A 287 21.51 30.79 -22.66
N GLY A 288 20.26 30.98 -23.13
CA GLY A 288 19.68 32.29 -23.42
C GLY A 288 18.95 32.94 -22.26
N ILE A 289 18.70 32.20 -21.18
CA ILE A 289 17.88 32.60 -20.05
C ILE A 289 18.77 32.94 -18.83
N ASP A 290 19.68 32.01 -18.48
CA ASP A 290 20.56 32.13 -17.31
C ASP A 290 21.99 31.67 -17.66
N LYS A 291 22.91 32.65 -17.76
CA LYS A 291 24.33 32.39 -18.05
C LYS A 291 25.04 31.66 -16.90
N GLY A 292 24.65 31.91 -15.66
CA GLY A 292 25.23 31.27 -14.46
C GLY A 292 24.91 29.77 -14.45
N LEU A 293 23.64 29.43 -14.63
CA LEU A 293 23.18 28.06 -14.71
C LEU A 293 23.80 27.33 -15.92
N ALA A 294 23.87 27.96 -17.10
CA ALA A 294 24.52 27.37 -18.26
C ALA A 294 26.01 27.06 -17.99
N SER A 295 26.73 27.93 -17.27
CA SER A 295 28.13 27.71 -16.89
C SER A 295 28.28 26.56 -15.88
N ALA A 296 27.37 26.46 -14.91
CA ALA A 296 27.35 25.35 -13.95
C ALA A 296 27.12 24.00 -14.64
N LEU A 297 26.19 23.92 -15.59
CA LEU A 297 25.93 22.73 -16.41
C LEU A 297 27.13 22.34 -17.28
N ASP A 298 27.87 23.33 -17.84
CA ASP A 298 29.14 23.06 -18.55
C ASP A 298 30.20 22.46 -17.61
N LYS A 299 30.28 22.95 -16.39
CA LYS A 299 31.20 22.38 -15.39
C LYS A 299 30.84 20.94 -15.05
N CYS A 300 29.57 20.65 -14.75
CA CYS A 300 29.10 19.27 -14.53
C CYS A 300 29.45 18.35 -15.71
N ASN A 301 29.24 18.81 -16.94
CA ASN A 301 29.58 18.02 -18.13
C ASN A 301 31.10 17.75 -18.24
N LYS A 302 31.97 18.70 -17.84
CA LYS A 302 33.43 18.49 -17.81
C LYS A 302 33.83 17.52 -16.71
N ASP A 303 33.30 17.71 -15.50
CA ASP A 303 33.56 16.83 -14.36
C ASP A 303 33.16 15.38 -14.66
N MET A 304 32.03 15.16 -15.35
CA MET A 304 31.60 13.84 -15.80
C MET A 304 32.50 13.20 -16.86
N LEU A 305 33.24 13.99 -17.66
CA LEU A 305 34.23 13.47 -18.61
C LEU A 305 35.50 12.97 -17.93
N GLU A 306 35.84 13.54 -16.77
CA GLU A 306 37.00 13.15 -15.95
C GLU A 306 36.70 11.92 -15.08
N PHE A 307 35.41 11.60 -14.87
CA PHE A 307 34.95 10.37 -14.21
C PHE A 307 35.06 9.17 -15.18
N LYS A 308 36.26 8.61 -15.29
CA LYS A 308 36.52 7.38 -16.05
C LYS A 308 36.97 6.26 -15.13
#